data_30f3137d9dac207f57fc4202a08d5164
#
_entry.id   30f3137d9dac207f57fc4202a08d5164
#
_cell.length_a   1.000
_cell.length_b   1.000
_cell.length_c   1.000
_cell.angle_alpha   90.00
_cell.angle_beta   90.00
_cell.angle_gamma   90.00
#
_symmetry.space_group_name_H-M   'P 1'
#
loop_
_entity.id
_entity.type
_entity.pdbx_description
1 polymer ?
#
loop_
_entity_poly.entity_id
_entity_poly.type
_entity_poly.pdbx_seq_one_letter_code
_entity_poly.pdbx_strand_id
1 'polypeptide(L)'
;MFPGRGGARPAGRRACNAHGMTQSLHPLLASRWSPTRFDPAHEIAQDEIEVLLQAARWAPSAGNSQPWAFIVARRGTAEHARLVRHLAGSSAAWAPSAGVLIANLSHRFVEDTDWEFSEFSIYDLGQAVAHMSIQAQALGLHMRQFRAFDRDGIAAEFAVPEHWEVTTLAAIGRAAADPGRTSALDDAGEPPVRARRALDQILWPLA
;
A
#
# COMPACT_ATOMS: atom_id res chain seq x y z
N MET A 1 14.04 -50.80 50.61
CA MET A 1 13.68 -49.61 51.38
C MET A 1 14.38 -48.41 50.71
N PHE A 2 13.68 -47.68 49.82
CA PHE A 2 14.18 -46.47 49.22
C PHE A 2 13.06 -45.42 49.19
N PRO A 3 13.30 -44.19 49.62
CA PRO A 3 12.27 -43.13 49.69
C PRO A 3 12.04 -42.46 48.35
N GLY A 4 10.77 -42.12 48.15
CA GLY A 4 10.28 -41.48 46.95
C GLY A 4 10.91 -40.09 46.70
N ARG A 5 11.13 -39.79 45.42
CA ARG A 5 11.49 -38.44 44.94
C ARG A 5 10.23 -37.71 44.51
N GLY A 6 9.98 -36.61 45.19
CA GLY A 6 8.92 -35.67 44.84
C GLY A 6 9.19 -35.03 43.47
N GLY A 7 8.20 -35.11 42.60
CA GLY A 7 8.22 -34.39 41.31
C GLY A 7 8.06 -32.90 41.51
N ALA A 8 9.05 -32.13 41.08
CA ALA A 8 8.93 -30.68 40.96
C ALA A 8 7.97 -30.32 39.82
N ARG A 9 6.92 -29.60 40.13
CA ARG A 9 6.04 -28.98 39.14
C ARG A 9 6.84 -27.92 38.31
N PRO A 10 6.70 -27.90 36.99
CA PRO A 10 7.29 -26.82 36.22
C PRO A 10 6.61 -25.48 36.57
N ALA A 11 7.47 -24.50 36.85
CA ALA A 11 7.09 -23.16 37.17
C ALA A 11 6.16 -22.58 36.06
N GLY A 12 5.05 -22.02 36.51
CA GLY A 12 4.09 -21.36 35.65
C GLY A 12 4.76 -20.32 34.78
N ARG A 13 4.41 -20.35 33.49
CA ARG A 13 4.70 -19.24 32.57
C ARG A 13 4.09 -17.97 33.18
N ARG A 14 4.93 -17.04 33.58
CA ARG A 14 4.49 -15.72 33.95
C ARG A 14 3.84 -15.13 32.67
N ALA A 15 2.53 -14.93 32.73
CA ALA A 15 1.84 -14.09 31.79
C ALA A 15 2.56 -12.73 31.78
N CYS A 16 3.11 -12.33 30.66
CA CYS A 16 3.58 -10.97 30.47
C CYS A 16 2.38 -10.06 30.69
N ASN A 17 2.37 -9.36 31.81
CA ASN A 17 1.42 -8.31 32.08
C ASN A 17 1.50 -7.34 30.89
N ALA A 18 0.42 -7.26 30.12
CA ALA A 18 0.17 -6.15 29.22
C ALA A 18 0.17 -4.87 30.07
N HIS A 19 1.31 -4.18 30.10
CA HIS A 19 1.34 -2.81 30.57
C HIS A 19 0.38 -2.07 29.65
N GLY A 20 -0.73 -1.60 30.22
CA GLY A 20 -1.77 -0.89 29.50
C GLY A 20 -1.19 0.23 28.67
N MET A 21 -1.14 0.02 27.36
CA MET A 21 -0.86 1.11 26.42
C MET A 21 -2.04 2.05 26.50
N THR A 22 -1.84 3.19 27.13
CA THR A 22 -2.83 4.26 27.20
C THR A 22 -3.10 4.89 25.84
N GLN A 23 -2.30 4.54 24.82
CA GLN A 23 -2.44 4.99 23.43
C GLN A 23 -2.54 3.79 22.49
N SER A 24 -3.54 3.83 21.61
CA SER A 24 -3.76 2.83 20.57
C SER A 24 -3.35 3.39 19.19
N LEU A 25 -3.02 2.48 18.26
CA LEU A 25 -2.82 2.85 16.85
C LEU A 25 -4.08 3.55 16.32
N HIS A 26 -3.89 4.64 15.56
CA HIS A 26 -5.02 5.37 14.97
C HIS A 26 -5.91 4.42 14.14
N PRO A 27 -7.25 4.48 14.25
CA PRO A 27 -8.16 3.55 13.59
C PRO A 27 -7.95 3.41 12.07
N LEU A 28 -7.66 4.50 11.36
CA LEU A 28 -7.37 4.45 9.92
C LEU A 28 -6.13 3.61 9.59
N LEU A 29 -5.09 3.66 10.43
CA LEU A 29 -3.90 2.81 10.26
C LEU A 29 -4.21 1.36 10.62
N ALA A 30 -4.96 1.14 11.70
CA ALA A 30 -5.32 -0.19 12.17
C ALA A 30 -6.25 -0.93 11.18
N SER A 31 -7.21 -0.24 10.58
CA SER A 31 -8.21 -0.83 9.69
C SER A 31 -7.75 -0.95 8.23
N ARG A 32 -6.77 -0.13 7.79
CA ARG A 32 -6.30 -0.11 6.41
C ARG A 32 -5.75 -1.49 5.96
N TRP A 33 -6.20 -1.98 4.84
CA TRP A 33 -5.71 -3.20 4.19
C TRP A 33 -5.75 -3.08 2.67
N SER A 34 -5.24 -4.07 1.91
CA SER A 34 -5.08 -4.03 0.47
C SER A 34 -5.91 -5.14 -0.20
N PRO A 35 -7.11 -4.86 -0.69
CA PRO A 35 -7.98 -5.84 -1.35
C PRO A 35 -7.44 -6.30 -2.71
N THR A 36 -7.92 -7.45 -3.17
CA THR A 36 -7.75 -7.93 -4.56
C THR A 36 -9.07 -7.98 -5.32
N ARG A 37 -10.18 -7.58 -4.70
CA ARG A 37 -11.48 -7.46 -5.35
C ARG A 37 -12.12 -6.14 -4.96
N PHE A 38 -12.47 -5.37 -5.95
CA PHE A 38 -13.16 -4.10 -5.80
C PHE A 38 -14.61 -4.24 -6.25
N ASP A 39 -15.50 -3.45 -5.67
CA ASP A 39 -16.90 -3.38 -6.06
C ASP A 39 -17.01 -2.72 -7.45
N PRO A 40 -17.41 -3.47 -8.50
CA PRO A 40 -17.51 -2.91 -9.84
C PRO A 40 -18.70 -1.96 -10.01
N ALA A 41 -19.67 -1.97 -9.09
CA ALA A 41 -20.81 -1.06 -9.11
C ALA A 41 -20.50 0.30 -8.50
N HIS A 42 -19.42 0.39 -7.68
CA HIS A 42 -19.02 1.64 -7.08
C HIS A 42 -18.17 2.47 -8.05
N GLU A 43 -18.60 3.65 -8.35
CA GLU A 43 -17.84 4.65 -9.10
C GLU A 43 -17.18 5.64 -8.13
N ILE A 44 -15.93 5.98 -8.37
CA ILE A 44 -15.23 7.03 -7.64
C ILE A 44 -15.55 8.37 -8.29
N ALA A 45 -16.01 9.32 -7.49
CA ALA A 45 -16.30 10.67 -7.95
C ALA A 45 -15.01 11.46 -8.21
N GLN A 46 -15.08 12.50 -9.02
CA GLN A 46 -13.93 13.31 -9.37
C GLN A 46 -13.35 14.05 -8.16
N ASP A 47 -14.19 14.55 -7.28
CA ASP A 47 -13.80 15.21 -6.04
C ASP A 47 -13.10 14.26 -5.04
N GLU A 48 -13.50 12.99 -4.99
CA GLU A 48 -12.79 11.98 -4.21
C GLU A 48 -11.37 11.76 -4.75
N ILE A 49 -11.19 11.70 -6.08
CA ILE A 49 -9.87 11.60 -6.71
C ILE A 49 -9.02 12.82 -6.37
N GLU A 50 -9.59 14.02 -6.44
CA GLU A 50 -8.89 15.25 -6.09
C GLU A 50 -8.43 15.26 -4.64
N VAL A 51 -9.27 14.82 -3.70
CA VAL A 51 -8.92 14.71 -2.29
C VAL A 51 -7.80 13.68 -2.06
N LEU A 52 -7.79 12.57 -2.80
CA LEU A 52 -6.70 11.58 -2.75
C LEU A 52 -5.37 12.21 -3.21
N LEU A 53 -5.38 12.95 -4.31
CA LEU A 53 -4.20 13.65 -4.82
C LEU A 53 -3.75 14.78 -3.88
N GLN A 54 -4.68 15.50 -3.26
CA GLN A 54 -4.36 16.48 -2.23
C GLN A 54 -3.64 15.83 -1.04
N ALA A 55 -4.11 14.68 -0.57
CA ALA A 55 -3.43 13.97 0.51
C ALA A 55 -1.98 13.60 0.14
N ALA A 56 -1.76 13.11 -1.10
CA ALA A 56 -0.41 12.85 -1.60
C ALA A 56 0.45 14.13 -1.62
N ARG A 57 -0.11 15.25 -2.10
CA ARG A 57 0.58 16.54 -2.19
C ARG A 57 1.03 17.08 -0.84
N TRP A 58 0.31 16.74 0.25
CA TRP A 58 0.64 17.16 1.61
C TRP A 58 1.68 16.28 2.31
N ALA A 59 2.25 15.30 1.61
CA ALA A 59 3.34 14.51 2.17
C ALA A 59 4.61 15.38 2.32
N PRO A 60 5.44 15.11 3.33
CA PRO A 60 6.75 15.75 3.43
C PRO A 60 7.68 15.22 2.33
N SER A 61 8.67 16.01 1.95
CA SER A 61 9.76 15.62 1.05
C SER A 61 11.04 16.35 1.39
N ALA A 62 12.17 15.76 1.08
CA ALA A 62 13.47 16.34 1.28
C ALA A 62 13.56 17.72 0.59
N GLY A 63 13.89 18.76 1.35
CA GLY A 63 13.93 20.12 0.81
C GLY A 63 12.63 20.63 0.21
N ASN A 64 11.49 20.00 0.51
CA ASN A 64 10.19 20.25 -0.12
C ASN A 64 10.23 20.10 -1.66
N SER A 65 11.05 19.18 -2.16
CA SER A 65 11.29 18.95 -3.59
C SER A 65 10.09 18.34 -4.32
N GLN A 66 9.17 17.67 -3.62
CA GLN A 66 7.93 17.10 -4.13
C GLN A 66 8.15 16.25 -5.40
N PRO A 67 9.03 15.23 -5.37
CA PRO A 67 9.53 14.52 -6.54
C PRO A 67 8.54 13.45 -7.02
N TRP A 68 7.27 13.77 -7.14
CA TRP A 68 6.19 12.86 -7.53
C TRP A 68 5.27 13.46 -8.58
N ALA A 69 4.77 12.58 -9.45
CA ALA A 69 3.69 12.85 -10.38
C ALA A 69 2.77 11.63 -10.46
N PHE A 70 1.56 11.81 -10.96
CA PHE A 70 0.53 10.79 -11.00
C PHE A 70 -0.17 10.77 -12.36
N ILE A 71 -0.24 9.58 -13.00
CA ILE A 71 -1.14 9.35 -14.12
C ILE A 71 -2.42 8.76 -13.53
N VAL A 72 -3.52 9.48 -13.65
CA VAL A 72 -4.82 9.09 -13.09
C VAL A 72 -5.69 8.49 -14.21
N ALA A 73 -6.16 7.28 -14.00
CA ALA A 73 -6.91 6.51 -14.97
C ALA A 73 -8.20 5.96 -14.32
N ARG A 74 -9.28 6.76 -14.38
CA ARG A 74 -10.59 6.38 -13.84
C ARG A 74 -11.20 5.25 -14.68
N ARG A 75 -11.81 4.27 -14.04
CA ARG A 75 -12.47 3.17 -14.73
C ARG A 75 -13.48 3.67 -15.76
N GLY A 76 -13.46 3.06 -16.94
CA GLY A 76 -14.32 3.44 -18.05
C GLY A 76 -13.76 4.53 -18.96
N THR A 77 -12.63 5.17 -18.61
CA THR A 77 -11.99 6.15 -19.48
C THR A 77 -10.98 5.54 -20.44
N ALA A 78 -10.58 6.28 -21.45
CA ALA A 78 -9.54 5.86 -22.40
C ALA A 78 -8.20 5.62 -21.71
N GLU A 79 -7.85 6.45 -20.74
CA GLU A 79 -6.61 6.35 -19.94
C GLU A 79 -6.60 5.03 -19.15
N HIS A 80 -7.74 4.63 -18.59
CA HIS A 80 -7.85 3.35 -17.90
C HIS A 80 -7.63 2.17 -18.86
N ALA A 81 -8.25 2.19 -20.03
CA ALA A 81 -8.05 1.16 -21.03
C ALA A 81 -6.58 1.09 -21.50
N ARG A 82 -5.91 2.22 -21.62
CA ARG A 82 -4.48 2.31 -21.95
C ARG A 82 -3.62 1.70 -20.85
N LEU A 83 -3.84 2.06 -19.59
CA LEU A 83 -3.08 1.50 -18.44
C LEU A 83 -3.27 -0.02 -18.31
N VAL A 84 -4.51 -0.49 -18.48
CA VAL A 84 -4.85 -1.93 -18.35
C VAL A 84 -4.08 -2.80 -19.36
N ARG A 85 -3.78 -2.31 -20.56
CA ARG A 85 -3.01 -3.06 -21.56
C ARG A 85 -1.59 -3.44 -21.11
N HIS A 86 -1.03 -2.68 -20.18
CA HIS A 86 0.33 -2.88 -19.65
C HIS A 86 0.36 -3.68 -18.34
N LEU A 87 -0.78 -4.16 -17.85
CA LEU A 87 -0.82 -4.98 -16.65
C LEU A 87 -0.28 -6.39 -16.94
N ALA A 88 0.58 -6.90 -16.06
CA ALA A 88 0.97 -8.31 -16.10
C ALA A 88 -0.22 -9.21 -15.73
N GLY A 89 -0.22 -10.46 -16.19
CA GLY A 89 -1.35 -11.37 -16.01
C GLY A 89 -1.85 -11.50 -14.57
N SER A 90 -0.95 -11.47 -13.59
CA SER A 90 -1.29 -11.55 -12.16
C SER A 90 -2.05 -10.31 -11.63
N SER A 91 -1.82 -9.13 -12.19
CA SER A 91 -2.53 -7.90 -11.83
C SER A 91 -3.74 -7.64 -12.73
N ALA A 92 -3.67 -8.03 -14.01
CA ALA A 92 -4.78 -7.91 -14.94
C ALA A 92 -6.04 -8.69 -14.50
N ALA A 93 -5.85 -9.73 -13.69
CA ALA A 93 -6.95 -10.53 -13.16
C ALA A 93 -7.84 -9.80 -12.14
N TRP A 94 -7.36 -8.70 -11.52
CA TRP A 94 -8.09 -8.04 -10.43
C TRP A 94 -8.05 -6.50 -10.49
N ALA A 95 -6.93 -5.89 -10.90
CA ALA A 95 -6.76 -4.45 -10.84
C ALA A 95 -7.76 -3.64 -11.69
N PRO A 96 -8.21 -4.12 -12.89
CA PRO A 96 -9.18 -3.39 -13.71
C PRO A 96 -10.55 -3.17 -13.05
N SER A 97 -10.90 -3.96 -12.00
CA SER A 97 -12.16 -3.79 -11.26
C SER A 97 -12.14 -2.58 -10.31
N ALA A 98 -10.97 -2.01 -10.02
CA ALA A 98 -10.86 -0.81 -9.19
C ALA A 98 -11.54 0.39 -9.84
N GLY A 99 -12.04 1.33 -9.03
CA GLY A 99 -12.68 2.56 -9.51
C GLY A 99 -11.70 3.50 -10.22
N VAL A 100 -10.42 3.49 -9.81
CA VAL A 100 -9.33 4.23 -10.46
C VAL A 100 -8.02 3.45 -10.34
N LEU A 101 -7.22 3.50 -11.40
CA LEU A 101 -5.81 3.12 -11.39
C LEU A 101 -4.97 4.41 -11.41
N ILE A 102 -3.94 4.44 -10.59
CA ILE A 102 -3.00 5.57 -10.55
C ILE A 102 -1.59 5.03 -10.76
N ALA A 103 -0.89 5.52 -11.79
CA ALA A 103 0.53 5.28 -11.92
C ALA A 103 1.28 6.36 -11.11
N ASN A 104 2.12 5.89 -10.19
CA ASN A 104 2.92 6.72 -9.31
C ASN A 104 4.32 6.87 -9.91
N LEU A 105 4.70 8.10 -10.23
CA LEU A 105 5.95 8.44 -10.88
C LEU A 105 6.89 9.15 -9.91
N SER A 106 8.16 8.80 -9.95
CA SER A 106 9.23 9.51 -9.22
C SER A 106 10.11 10.30 -10.17
N HIS A 107 10.46 11.51 -9.78
CA HIS A 107 11.45 12.34 -10.48
C HIS A 107 12.85 11.81 -10.14
N ARG A 108 13.49 11.15 -11.10
CA ARG A 108 14.74 10.40 -10.87
C ARG A 108 15.97 11.22 -11.18
N PHE A 109 15.95 11.95 -12.29
CA PHE A 109 17.12 12.66 -12.80
C PHE A 109 16.79 14.12 -13.04
N VAL A 110 17.82 14.96 -13.02
CA VAL A 110 17.71 16.32 -13.55
C VAL A 110 17.56 16.23 -15.05
N GLU A 111 16.63 17.00 -15.63
CA GLU A 111 16.34 16.98 -17.08
C GLU A 111 17.61 17.12 -17.89
N ASP A 112 17.73 16.29 -18.95
CA ASP A 112 18.88 16.24 -19.87
C ASP A 112 20.23 15.91 -19.21
N THR A 113 20.23 15.27 -18.03
CA THR A 113 21.45 14.84 -17.34
C THR A 113 21.29 13.45 -16.71
N ASP A 114 22.40 12.80 -16.36
CA ASP A 114 22.45 11.57 -15.55
C ASP A 114 22.52 11.87 -14.05
N TRP A 115 22.35 13.12 -13.63
CA TRP A 115 22.44 13.49 -12.23
C TRP A 115 21.12 13.17 -11.53
N GLU A 116 21.20 12.49 -10.42
CA GLU A 116 20.01 12.23 -9.59
C GLU A 116 19.38 13.55 -9.13
N PHE A 117 18.06 13.67 -9.34
CA PHE A 117 17.29 14.81 -8.83
C PHE A 117 17.31 14.85 -7.31
N SER A 118 17.13 13.70 -6.66
CA SER A 118 17.23 13.51 -5.23
C SER A 118 17.36 12.02 -4.91
N GLU A 119 18.30 11.65 -4.06
CA GLU A 119 18.42 10.29 -3.51
C GLU A 119 17.16 9.84 -2.75
N PHE A 120 16.33 10.81 -2.30
CA PHE A 120 15.08 10.56 -1.59
C PHE A 120 13.86 10.46 -2.49
N SER A 121 13.96 10.62 -3.81
CA SER A 121 12.80 10.68 -4.72
C SER A 121 11.81 9.53 -4.55
N ILE A 122 12.30 8.29 -4.47
CA ILE A 122 11.45 7.11 -4.28
C ILE A 122 10.90 7.06 -2.83
N TYR A 123 11.71 7.44 -1.84
CA TYR A 123 11.29 7.49 -0.45
C TYR A 123 10.15 8.51 -0.26
N ASP A 124 10.30 9.69 -0.82
CA ASP A 124 9.31 10.78 -0.73
C ASP A 124 8.03 10.43 -1.49
N LEU A 125 8.15 9.84 -2.69
CA LEU A 125 6.99 9.27 -3.38
C LEU A 125 6.26 8.24 -2.51
N GLY A 126 7.01 7.37 -1.81
CA GLY A 126 6.42 6.40 -0.90
C GLY A 126 5.59 7.04 0.22
N GLN A 127 6.04 8.19 0.75
CA GLN A 127 5.29 8.98 1.74
C GLN A 127 4.01 9.57 1.12
N ALA A 128 4.10 10.16 -0.08
CA ALA A 128 2.94 10.71 -0.78
C ALA A 128 1.86 9.64 -1.02
N VAL A 129 2.27 8.45 -1.48
CA VAL A 129 1.37 7.32 -1.73
C VAL A 129 0.82 6.74 -0.42
N ALA A 130 1.59 6.78 0.69
CA ALA A 130 1.10 6.38 2.01
C ALA A 130 0.01 7.33 2.52
N HIS A 131 0.17 8.65 2.38
CA HIS A 131 -0.85 9.64 2.71
C HIS A 131 -2.12 9.41 1.90
N MET A 132 -2.00 9.22 0.58
CA MET A 132 -3.13 8.87 -0.30
C MET A 132 -3.85 7.60 0.19
N SER A 133 -3.11 6.58 0.63
CA SER A 133 -3.67 5.32 1.14
C SER A 133 -4.50 5.52 2.43
N ILE A 134 -4.05 6.38 3.34
CA ILE A 134 -4.79 6.70 4.57
C ILE A 134 -6.02 7.55 4.26
N GLN A 135 -5.89 8.50 3.32
CA GLN A 135 -7.03 9.30 2.87
C GLN A 135 -8.09 8.42 2.18
N ALA A 136 -7.68 7.46 1.36
CA ALA A 136 -8.61 6.49 0.77
C ALA A 136 -9.40 5.75 1.87
N GLN A 137 -8.72 5.30 2.93
CA GLN A 137 -9.37 4.64 4.06
C GLN A 137 -10.36 5.57 4.77
N ALA A 138 -10.05 6.87 4.90
CA ALA A 138 -10.95 7.87 5.50
C ALA A 138 -12.21 8.12 4.66
N LEU A 139 -12.12 7.94 3.34
CA LEU A 139 -13.26 8.00 2.41
C LEU A 139 -14.05 6.68 2.31
N GLY A 140 -13.70 5.65 3.10
CA GLY A 140 -14.30 4.32 2.98
C GLY A 140 -13.84 3.55 1.73
N LEU A 141 -12.78 4.03 1.08
CA LEU A 141 -12.13 3.38 -0.05
C LEU A 141 -10.94 2.56 0.43
N HIS A 142 -10.48 1.67 -0.44
CA HIS A 142 -9.30 0.85 -0.18
C HIS A 142 -8.30 1.02 -1.31
N MET A 143 -7.02 0.92 -0.96
CA MET A 143 -5.92 1.05 -1.91
C MET A 143 -5.00 -0.16 -1.85
N ARG A 144 -4.68 -0.70 -3.02
CA ARG A 144 -3.64 -1.71 -3.20
C ARG A 144 -2.58 -1.21 -4.17
N GLN A 145 -1.34 -1.13 -3.70
CA GLN A 145 -0.18 -0.85 -4.54
C GLN A 145 0.38 -2.15 -5.09
N PHE A 146 0.92 -2.10 -6.32
CA PHE A 146 1.52 -3.26 -6.97
C PHE A 146 2.57 -2.88 -8.00
N ARG A 147 3.36 -3.89 -8.43
CA ARG A 147 4.49 -3.73 -9.34
C ARG A 147 4.41 -4.67 -10.56
N ALA A 148 3.35 -5.46 -10.66
CA ALA A 148 3.15 -6.43 -11.74
C ALA A 148 2.57 -5.73 -12.99
N PHE A 149 3.40 -4.99 -13.71
CA PHE A 149 3.07 -4.27 -14.95
C PHE A 149 4.33 -4.03 -15.79
N ASP A 150 4.13 -3.73 -17.07
CA ASP A 150 5.18 -3.28 -17.99
C ASP A 150 5.44 -1.78 -17.77
N ARG A 151 6.58 -1.48 -17.15
CA ARG A 151 6.99 -0.11 -16.82
C ARG A 151 7.25 0.70 -18.07
N ASP A 152 8.05 0.13 -18.98
CA ASP A 152 8.54 0.83 -20.17
C ASP A 152 7.37 1.05 -21.15
N GLY A 153 6.48 0.07 -21.24
CA GLY A 153 5.24 0.20 -21.99
C GLY A 153 4.35 1.34 -21.49
N ILE A 154 4.17 1.49 -20.16
CA ILE A 154 3.41 2.62 -19.59
C ILE A 154 4.14 3.93 -19.87
N ALA A 155 5.46 3.99 -19.68
CA ALA A 155 6.23 5.20 -19.93
C ALA A 155 6.09 5.66 -21.38
N ALA A 156 6.22 4.76 -22.34
CA ALA A 156 6.05 5.05 -23.76
C ALA A 156 4.60 5.46 -24.10
N GLU A 157 3.60 4.72 -23.58
CA GLU A 157 2.18 4.97 -23.84
C GLU A 157 1.72 6.35 -23.36
N PHE A 158 2.25 6.83 -22.24
CA PHE A 158 1.87 8.10 -21.62
C PHE A 158 2.91 9.21 -21.83
N ALA A 159 3.91 8.99 -22.70
CA ALA A 159 4.98 9.93 -23.01
C ALA A 159 5.67 10.46 -21.73
N VAL A 160 5.96 9.58 -20.78
CA VAL A 160 6.68 9.91 -19.56
C VAL A 160 8.13 10.26 -19.94
N PRO A 161 8.62 11.47 -19.60
CA PRO A 161 10.00 11.85 -19.90
C PRO A 161 11.02 10.95 -19.21
N GLU A 162 12.19 10.78 -19.80
CA GLU A 162 13.25 9.86 -19.32
C GLU A 162 13.73 10.18 -17.90
N HIS A 163 13.67 11.44 -17.48
CA HIS A 163 14.00 11.85 -16.11
C HIS A 163 12.95 11.49 -15.06
N TRP A 164 11.80 10.92 -15.49
CA TRP A 164 10.78 10.34 -14.60
C TRP A 164 10.73 8.82 -14.73
N GLU A 165 10.37 8.17 -13.63
CA GLU A 165 10.20 6.71 -13.58
C GLU A 165 8.80 6.34 -13.12
N VAL A 166 8.12 5.44 -13.86
CA VAL A 166 6.89 4.79 -13.38
C VAL A 166 7.27 3.78 -12.29
N THR A 167 7.09 4.15 -11.05
CA THR A 167 7.60 3.39 -9.89
C THR A 167 6.66 2.28 -9.45
N THR A 168 5.37 2.59 -9.25
CA THR A 168 4.34 1.63 -8.83
C THR A 168 2.99 1.99 -9.45
N LEU A 169 2.06 1.03 -9.46
CA LEU A 169 0.64 1.31 -9.66
C LEU A 169 -0.13 1.18 -8.36
N ALA A 170 -1.19 1.96 -8.23
CA ALA A 170 -2.18 1.87 -7.18
C ALA A 170 -3.57 1.63 -7.80
N ALA A 171 -4.27 0.63 -7.28
CA ALA A 171 -5.67 0.37 -7.55
C ALA A 171 -6.49 0.85 -6.35
N ILE A 172 -7.46 1.74 -6.57
CA ILE A 172 -8.27 2.35 -5.52
C ILE A 172 -9.75 2.15 -5.84
N GLY A 173 -10.54 1.80 -4.82
CA GLY A 173 -11.97 1.59 -4.94
C GLY A 173 -12.58 1.11 -3.64
N ARG A 174 -13.89 0.99 -3.61
CA ARG A 174 -14.58 0.28 -2.54
C ARG A 174 -14.23 -1.21 -2.63
N ALA A 175 -13.88 -1.84 -1.51
CA ALA A 175 -13.70 -3.28 -1.49
C ALA A 175 -15.03 -3.99 -1.76
N ALA A 176 -15.02 -5.09 -2.52
CA ALA A 176 -16.19 -5.93 -2.71
C ALA A 176 -16.66 -6.56 -1.38
N ALA A 177 -17.91 -7.00 -1.31
CA ALA A 177 -18.46 -7.70 -0.14
C ALA A 177 -17.66 -8.95 0.22
N ASP A 178 -17.18 -9.69 -0.82
CA ASP A 178 -16.12 -10.70 -0.69
C ASP A 178 -14.82 -10.12 -1.28
N PRO A 179 -13.99 -9.50 -0.48
CA PRO A 179 -12.89 -8.70 -0.97
C PRO A 179 -11.66 -9.49 -1.46
N GLY A 180 -11.77 -10.82 -1.56
CA GLY A 180 -10.66 -11.66 -2.02
C GLY A 180 -9.43 -11.49 -1.14
N ARG A 181 -9.51 -11.91 0.09
CA ARG A 181 -8.33 -11.95 0.97
C ARG A 181 -7.28 -12.88 0.39
N THR A 182 -6.06 -12.41 0.29
CA THR A 182 -4.93 -13.12 -0.33
C THR A 182 -4.42 -14.31 0.49
N SER A 183 -5.01 -14.62 1.61
CA SER A 183 -4.73 -15.83 2.36
C SER A 183 -6.02 -16.64 2.48
N ALA A 184 -5.92 -17.92 2.26
CA ALA A 184 -6.95 -18.87 2.62
C ALA A 184 -7.45 -18.57 4.04
N LEU A 185 -8.75 -18.75 4.29
CA LEU A 185 -9.26 -18.84 5.64
C LEU A 185 -8.38 -19.86 6.39
N ASP A 186 -8.12 -19.64 7.66
CA ASP A 186 -7.52 -20.69 8.48
C ASP A 186 -8.46 -21.90 8.55
N ASP A 187 -7.99 -23.03 9.09
CA ASP A 187 -8.77 -24.26 9.19
C ASP A 187 -10.08 -24.10 10.01
N ALA A 188 -10.22 -22.98 10.75
CA ALA A 188 -11.43 -22.60 11.50
C ALA A 188 -12.39 -21.72 10.71
N GLY A 189 -12.05 -21.32 9.47
CA GLY A 189 -12.85 -20.41 8.65
C GLY A 189 -12.75 -18.93 9.06
N GLU A 190 -11.84 -18.60 9.98
CA GLU A 190 -11.61 -17.25 10.44
C GLU A 190 -10.77 -16.45 9.42
N PRO A 191 -11.03 -15.14 9.27
CA PRO A 191 -10.18 -14.31 8.45
C PRO A 191 -8.76 -14.27 9.05
N PRO A 192 -7.72 -14.44 8.23
CA PRO A 192 -6.35 -14.49 8.73
C PRO A 192 -6.02 -13.20 9.50
N VAL A 193 -5.46 -13.40 10.69
CA VAL A 193 -4.94 -12.29 11.48
C VAL A 193 -3.87 -11.57 10.67
N ARG A 194 -4.00 -10.26 10.53
CA ARG A 194 -3.01 -9.43 9.81
C ARG A 194 -1.67 -9.50 10.55
N ALA A 195 -0.79 -10.35 10.05
CA ALA A 195 0.53 -10.52 10.66
C ALA A 195 1.38 -9.25 10.53
N ARG A 196 2.06 -8.91 11.60
CA ARG A 196 3.13 -7.90 11.65
C ARG A 196 4.25 -8.46 12.47
N ARG A 197 5.48 -8.10 12.13
CA ARG A 197 6.62 -8.41 12.98
C ARG A 197 6.42 -7.78 14.36
N ALA A 198 6.93 -8.40 15.40
CA ALA A 198 6.94 -7.82 16.73
C ALA A 198 7.83 -6.54 16.75
N LEU A 199 7.58 -5.64 17.69
CA LEU A 199 8.31 -4.36 17.73
C LEU A 199 9.81 -4.55 17.91
N ASP A 200 10.24 -5.53 18.70
CA ASP A 200 11.65 -5.88 18.90
C ASP A 200 12.35 -6.35 17.62
N GLN A 201 11.59 -6.88 16.64
CA GLN A 201 12.10 -7.31 15.33
C GLN A 201 12.28 -6.17 14.33
N ILE A 202 11.77 -4.99 14.62
CA ILE A 202 11.91 -3.80 13.78
C ILE A 202 12.77 -2.71 14.42
N LEU A 203 13.14 -2.90 15.69
CA LEU A 203 14.11 -2.05 16.36
C LEU A 203 15.53 -2.55 16.03
N TRP A 204 16.41 -1.62 15.61
CA TRP A 204 17.80 -1.98 15.43
C TRP A 204 18.45 -2.18 16.80
N PRO A 205 19.13 -3.30 17.06
CA PRO A 205 19.79 -3.53 18.35
C PRO A 205 20.90 -2.48 18.56
N LEU A 206 20.84 -1.80 19.69
CA LEU A 206 21.93 -0.94 20.13
C LEU A 206 22.99 -1.81 20.81
N ALA A 207 24.28 -1.61 20.46
CA ALA A 207 25.42 -2.31 21.04
C ALA A 207 25.67 -1.82 22.47
#